data_1a97e1d713d4572a6250f574dee7324a
#
_entry.id   1a97e1d713d4572a6250f574dee7324a
#
_cell.length_a   1.000
_cell.length_b   1.000
_cell.length_c   1.000
_cell.angle_alpha   90.00
_cell.angle_beta   90.00
_cell.angle_gamma   90.00
#
_symmetry.space_group_name_H-M   'P 1'
#
loop_
_entity.id
_entity.type
_entity.pdbx_description
1 polymer ?
#
loop_
_entity_poly.entity_id
_entity_poly.type
_entity_poly.pdbx_seq_one_letter_code
_entity_poly.pdbx_strand_id
1 'polypeptide(L)' 'MTKHIEIKHKVKNINRKADFNNLLEESMLSDTEKQMMYKFYVENKSIDIIADELGYTSNGIKKMHKRILNKLESLL' A
#
# COMPACT_ATOMS: atom_id res chain seq x y z
N MET A 1 10.94 11.78 9.06
CA MET A 1 10.31 11.46 8.27
C MET A 1 10.73 10.62 7.44
N THR A 2 11.40 10.06 7.47
CA THR A 2 12.12 9.33 6.59
C THR A 2 11.76 7.87 6.54
N LYS A 3 11.32 7.22 7.64
CA LYS A 3 10.98 5.81 7.63
C LYS A 3 9.90 5.44 6.61
N HIS A 4 8.80 6.20 6.59
CA HIS A 4 7.73 5.90 5.65
C HIS A 4 8.15 6.14 4.21
N ILE A 5 9.00 7.12 3.97
CA ILE A 5 9.52 7.38 2.62
C ILE A 5 10.43 6.23 2.18
N GLU A 6 11.28 5.74 3.08
CA GLU A 6 12.16 4.62 2.77
C GLU A 6 11.38 3.36 2.43
N ILE A 7 10.36 3.05 3.24
CA ILE A 7 9.54 1.86 3.01
C ILE A 7 8.77 2.01 1.71
N LYS A 8 8.23 3.19 1.43
CA LYS A 8 7.54 3.45 0.18
C LYS A 8 8.44 3.20 -1.01
N HIS A 9 9.70 3.63 -0.94
CA HIS A 9 10.65 3.39 -2.02
C HIS A 9 10.96 1.90 -2.16
N LYS A 10 11.09 1.18 -1.07
CA LYS A 10 11.32 -0.27 -1.12
C LYS A 10 10.15 -0.98 -1.80
N VAL A 11 8.93 -0.59 -1.46
CA VAL A 11 7.75 -1.18 -2.09
C VAL A 11 7.72 -0.88 -3.59
N LYS A 12 8.04 0.35 -3.97
CA LYS A 12 8.05 0.73 -5.39
C LYS A 12 9.11 0.00 -6.19
N ASN A 13 10.18 -0.43 -5.54
CA ASN A 13 11.27 -1.13 -6.22
C ASN A 13 11.01 -2.62 -6.39
N ILE A 14 9.88 -3.13 -5.91
CA ILE A 14 9.50 -4.51 -6.15
C ILE A 14 8.96 -4.60 -7.57
N ASN A 15 9.75 -5.23 -8.45
CA ASN A 15 9.44 -5.24 -9.87
C ASN A 15 8.49 -6.34 -10.31
N ARG A 16 8.33 -7.37 -9.51
CA ARG A 16 7.52 -8.53 -9.89
C ARG A 16 6.20 -8.51 -9.15
N LYS A 17 5.13 -8.70 -9.91
CA LYS A 17 3.79 -8.77 -9.33
C LYS A 17 3.69 -9.85 -8.27
N ALA A 18 4.29 -11.01 -8.54
CA ALA A 18 4.24 -12.12 -7.59
C ALA A 18 4.92 -11.76 -6.27
N ASP A 19 6.07 -11.07 -6.34
CA ASP A 19 6.79 -10.66 -5.15
C ASP A 19 5.99 -9.63 -4.36
N PHE A 20 5.34 -8.70 -5.05
CA PHE A 20 4.49 -7.70 -4.42
C PHE A 20 3.31 -8.37 -3.72
N ASN A 21 2.65 -9.30 -4.40
CA ASN A 21 1.52 -10.02 -3.81
C ASN A 21 1.96 -10.86 -2.61
N ASN A 22 3.13 -11.49 -2.68
CA ASN A 22 3.66 -12.24 -1.55
C ASN A 22 3.91 -11.34 -0.34
N LEU A 23 4.43 -10.14 -0.58
CA LEU A 23 4.64 -9.18 0.50
C LEU A 23 3.31 -8.83 1.16
N LEU A 24 2.26 -8.59 0.37
CA LEU A 24 0.95 -8.25 0.91
C LEU A 24 0.38 -9.41 1.72
N GLU A 25 0.56 -10.66 1.26
CA GLU A 25 0.09 -11.82 2.00
C GLU A 25 0.82 -11.98 3.33
N GLU A 26 2.14 -11.82 3.31
CA GLU A 26 2.94 -11.96 4.53
C GLU A 26 2.67 -10.87 5.55
N SER A 27 2.25 -9.69 5.10
CA SER A 27 1.99 -8.58 5.99
C SER A 27 0.64 -8.67 6.70
N MET A 28 -0.15 -9.70 6.39
CA MET A 28 -1.45 -9.97 7.02
C MET A 28 -2.41 -8.79 6.90
N LEU A 29 -2.44 -8.18 5.73
CA LEU A 29 -3.35 -7.08 5.46
C LEU A 29 -4.76 -7.58 5.19
N SER A 30 -5.76 -6.75 5.48
CA SER A 30 -7.13 -7.06 5.11
C SER A 30 -7.29 -6.98 3.59
N ASP A 31 -8.39 -7.53 3.06
CA ASP A 31 -8.65 -7.48 1.62
C ASP A 31 -8.69 -6.05 1.10
N THR A 32 -9.32 -5.14 1.84
CA THR A 32 -9.40 -3.74 1.45
C THR A 32 -8.01 -3.11 1.41
N GLU A 33 -7.18 -3.42 2.39
CA GLU A 33 -5.82 -2.90 2.44
C GLU A 33 -4.99 -3.42 1.27
N LYS A 34 -5.14 -4.69 0.92
CA LYS A 34 -4.45 -5.27 -0.24
C LYS A 34 -4.89 -4.60 -1.53
N GLN A 35 -6.19 -4.37 -1.69
CA GLN A 35 -6.72 -3.70 -2.86
C GLN A 35 -6.15 -2.29 -2.99
N MET A 36 -6.11 -1.56 -1.88
CA MET A 36 -5.56 -0.21 -1.87
C MET A 36 -4.10 -0.21 -2.32
N MET A 37 -3.30 -1.11 -1.79
CA MET A 37 -1.88 -1.20 -2.14
C MET A 37 -1.70 -1.59 -3.60
N TYR A 38 -2.48 -2.54 -4.09
CA TYR A 38 -2.40 -2.95 -5.48
C TYR A 38 -2.75 -1.79 -6.41
N LYS A 39 -3.84 -1.09 -6.11
CA LYS A 39 -4.27 0.04 -6.94
C LYS A 39 -3.23 1.15 -6.96
N PHE A 40 -2.60 1.39 -5.82
CA PHE A 40 -1.63 2.47 -5.72
C PHE A 40 -0.30 2.13 -6.37
N TYR A 41 0.24 0.95 -6.09
CA TYR A 41 1.60 0.60 -6.53
C TYR A 41 1.66 -0.15 -7.86
N VAL A 42 0.66 -0.92 -8.19
CA VAL A 42 0.64 -1.68 -9.44
C VAL A 42 -0.11 -0.94 -10.54
N GLU A 43 -1.30 -0.42 -10.21
CA GLU A 43 -2.13 0.28 -11.20
C GLU A 43 -1.84 1.77 -11.27
N ASN A 44 -1.01 2.28 -10.38
CA ASN A 44 -0.60 3.70 -10.36
C ASN A 44 -1.78 4.67 -10.25
N LYS A 45 -2.81 4.30 -9.53
CA LYS A 45 -3.96 5.17 -9.33
C LYS A 45 -3.68 6.18 -8.22
N SER A 46 -4.30 7.36 -8.34
CA SER A 46 -4.15 8.38 -7.31
C SER A 46 -4.96 8.03 -6.07
N ILE A 47 -4.61 8.66 -4.95
CA ILE A 47 -5.34 8.47 -3.69
C ILE A 47 -6.82 8.81 -3.86
N ASP A 48 -7.13 9.88 -4.59
CA ASP A 48 -8.52 10.29 -4.78
C ASP A 48 -9.33 9.25 -5.55
N ILE A 49 -8.73 8.67 -6.58
CA ILE A 49 -9.39 7.62 -7.37
C ILE A 49 -9.59 6.38 -6.53
N ILE A 50 -8.57 5.98 -5.78
CA ILE A 50 -8.66 4.80 -4.91
C ILE A 50 -9.76 4.98 -3.87
N ALA A 51 -9.81 6.17 -3.25
CA ALA A 51 -10.84 6.46 -2.26
C ALA A 51 -12.23 6.32 -2.86
N ASP A 52 -12.43 6.87 -4.06
CA ASP A 52 -13.71 6.79 -4.74
C ASP A 52 -14.08 5.33 -5.04
N GLU A 53 -13.14 4.55 -5.56
CA GLU A 53 -13.41 3.16 -5.92
C GLU A 53 -13.71 2.28 -4.73
N LEU A 54 -13.06 2.54 -3.60
CA LEU A 54 -13.24 1.73 -2.40
C LEU A 54 -14.31 2.26 -1.44
N GLY A 55 -14.89 3.42 -1.76
CA GLY A 55 -15.92 3.99 -0.92
C GLY A 55 -15.37 4.67 0.34
N TYR A 56 -14.17 5.24 0.25
CA TYR A 56 -13.50 5.91 1.36
C TYR A 56 -13.29 7.39 1.02
N THR A 57 -12.88 8.16 2.03
CA THR A 57 -12.40 9.52 1.79
C THR A 57 -10.92 9.48 1.46
N SER A 58 -10.41 10.53 0.81
CA SER A 58 -8.98 10.62 0.52
C SER A 58 -8.15 10.60 1.80
N ASN A 59 -8.62 11.28 2.86
CA ASN A 59 -7.92 11.24 4.14
C ASN A 59 -7.93 9.84 4.75
N GLY A 60 -9.04 9.11 4.60
CA GLY A 60 -9.12 7.73 5.07
C GLY A 60 -8.11 6.84 4.38
N ILE A 61 -7.94 6.99 3.06
CA ILE A 61 -6.96 6.23 2.31
C ILE A 61 -5.54 6.61 2.72
N LYS A 62 -5.27 7.90 2.94
CA LYS A 62 -3.94 8.33 3.38
C LYS A 62 -3.59 7.72 4.73
N LYS A 63 -4.53 7.69 5.67
CA LYS A 63 -4.31 7.08 6.97
C LYS A 63 -4.10 5.57 6.85
N MET A 64 -4.89 4.93 5.99
CA MET A 64 -4.74 3.50 5.73
C MET A 64 -3.35 3.19 5.17
N HIS A 65 -2.90 3.97 4.19
CA HIS A 65 -1.59 3.79 3.58
C HIS A 65 -0.48 3.91 4.62
N LYS A 66 -0.57 4.93 5.48
CA LYS A 66 0.42 5.12 6.54
C LYS A 66 0.45 3.93 7.49
N ARG A 67 -0.73 3.43 7.87
CA ARG A 67 -0.83 2.29 8.76
C ARG A 67 -0.27 1.02 8.13
N ILE A 68 -0.49 0.85 6.83
CA ILE A 68 0.05 -0.29 6.10
C ILE A 68 1.57 -0.22 6.05
N LEU A 69 2.12 0.96 5.78
CA LEU A 69 3.58 1.13 5.75
C LEU A 69 4.21 0.79 7.09
N ASN A 70 3.53 1.12 8.20
CA ASN A 70 4.01 0.74 9.52
C ASN A 70 4.06 -0.78 9.68
N LYS A 71 3.06 -1.48 9.17
CA LYS A 71 3.04 -2.95 9.22
C LYS A 71 4.16 -3.54 8.37
N LEU A 72 4.40 -2.97 7.19
CA LEU A 72 5.42 -3.50 6.30
C LEU A 72 6.83 -3.24 6.79
N GLU A 73 7.00 -2.26 7.64
CA GLU A 73 8.32 -1.90 8.15
C GLU A 73 9.02 -3.10 8.80
N SER A 74 8.28 -3.93 9.49
CA SER A 74 8.87 -5.09 10.16
C SER A 74 9.27 -6.20 9.18
N LEU A 75 8.77 -6.16 7.95
CA LEU A 75 9.07 -7.17 6.93
C LEU A 75 10.15 -6.70 5.94
N LEU A 76 10.37 -5.43 5.89
CA LEU A 76 11.34 -4.82 4.99
C LEU A 76 12.53 -4.27 5.77
#